data_40536f30c91d82cdee146727d6a08ec1
#
_entry.id   40536f30c91d82cdee146727d6a08ec1
#
_cell.length_a   1.000
_cell.length_b   1.000
_cell.length_c   1.000
_cell.angle_alpha   90.00
_cell.angle_beta   90.00
_cell.angle_gamma   90.00
#
_symmetry.space_group_name_H-M   'P 1'
#
loop_
_entity.id
_entity.type
_entity.pdbx_description
1 polymer ?
#
loop_
_entity_poly.entity_id
_entity_poly.type
_entity_poly.pdbx_seq_one_letter_code
_entity_poly.pdbx_strand_id
1 'polypeptide(L)'
;DLRPWVDGRPTGRSGLLPVRIEPELVREVAYEVLVEPDGELIVDSATLVVAGREVARWSSGEDLAPELSPRPFLHPVLTLAGTVVSDREPEDHRWHLGVGVAIQDVGGVNLWGGRTYVRGQGYTWLDDHGTVTHEGWAERRPDTFTERLTWRGRAGTALLEERRTVRAAPVQPLPGCWRMSFSFALRNVSGDRLSLGSPATNGRPGAG
;
A
#
# COMPACT_ATOMS: atom_id res chain seq x y z
N ASP A 1 -6.25 1.59 21.13
CA ASP A 1 -7.02 0.50 21.78
C ASP A 1 -8.32 0.25 21.07
N LEU A 2 -8.47 -0.90 20.45
CA LEU A 2 -9.77 -1.36 20.00
C LEU A 2 -10.67 -1.57 21.20
N ARG A 3 -11.74 -0.80 21.25
CA ARG A 3 -12.86 -1.12 22.11
C ARG A 3 -13.85 -1.94 21.28
N PRO A 4 -14.02 -3.24 21.57
CA PRO A 4 -15.00 -4.03 20.86
C PRO A 4 -16.40 -3.50 21.19
N TRP A 5 -17.26 -3.52 20.18
CA TRP A 5 -18.67 -3.30 20.32
C TRP A 5 -19.32 -4.61 20.75
N VAL A 6 -20.08 -4.59 21.82
CA VAL A 6 -20.91 -5.70 22.24
C VAL A 6 -22.36 -5.22 22.16
N ASP A 7 -23.19 -5.93 21.43
CA ASP A 7 -24.62 -5.63 21.21
C ASP A 7 -24.87 -4.19 20.70
N GLY A 8 -24.01 -3.70 19.78
CA GLY A 8 -24.18 -2.38 19.18
C GLY A 8 -23.89 -1.20 20.09
N ARG A 9 -23.19 -1.39 21.21
CA ARG A 9 -22.79 -0.33 22.15
C ARG A 9 -21.28 -0.36 22.43
N PRO A 10 -20.63 0.81 22.50
CA PRO A 10 -19.22 0.88 22.88
C PRO A 10 -19.09 0.51 24.36
N THR A 11 -18.17 -0.38 24.69
CA THR A 11 -17.87 -0.71 26.09
C THR A 11 -16.96 0.37 26.67
N GLY A 12 -17.45 1.11 27.65
CA GLY A 12 -16.79 2.27 28.26
C GLY A 12 -15.52 2.02 29.08
N ARG A 13 -14.79 0.91 28.87
CA ARG A 13 -13.56 0.60 29.62
C ARG A 13 -12.44 0.23 28.66
N SER A 14 -11.29 0.85 28.84
CA SER A 14 -10.03 0.41 28.26
C SER A 14 -9.61 -0.91 28.93
N GLY A 15 -9.50 -1.97 28.17
CA GLY A 15 -9.05 -3.28 28.61
C GLY A 15 -9.38 -4.32 27.54
N LEU A 16 -8.57 -5.35 27.44
CA LEU A 16 -8.88 -6.52 26.64
C LEU A 16 -10.16 -7.15 27.16
N LEU A 17 -11.25 -7.07 26.40
CA LEU A 17 -12.44 -7.83 26.70
C LEU A 17 -12.27 -9.24 26.16
N PRO A 18 -12.60 -10.29 26.96
CA PRO A 18 -12.64 -11.64 26.44
C PRO A 18 -13.79 -11.70 25.42
N VAL A 19 -13.42 -11.78 24.15
CA VAL A 19 -14.37 -12.13 23.10
C VAL A 19 -14.64 -13.63 23.23
N ARG A 20 -15.87 -14.00 23.57
CA ARG A 20 -16.29 -15.40 23.51
C ARG A 20 -16.50 -15.76 22.04
N ILE A 21 -15.57 -16.49 21.47
CA ILE A 21 -15.66 -16.99 20.11
C ILE A 21 -16.33 -18.36 20.19
N GLU A 22 -17.46 -18.51 19.52
CA GLU A 22 -18.08 -19.85 19.34
C GLU A 22 -17.15 -20.73 18.49
N PRO A 23 -17.02 -22.03 18.78
CA PRO A 23 -16.01 -22.90 18.14
C PRO A 23 -16.09 -22.98 16.61
N GLU A 24 -17.22 -22.67 16.03
CA GLU A 24 -17.45 -22.71 14.58
C GLU A 24 -16.98 -21.43 13.85
N LEU A 25 -16.67 -20.35 14.59
CA LEU A 25 -16.19 -19.08 14.08
C LEU A 25 -14.68 -18.84 14.25
N VAL A 26 -13.93 -19.86 14.65
CA VAL A 26 -12.49 -19.81 14.97
C VAL A 26 -11.61 -19.54 13.72
N ARG A 27 -12.09 -18.92 12.69
CA ARG A 27 -11.26 -18.39 11.59
C ARG A 27 -11.00 -16.92 11.69
N GLU A 28 -11.40 -16.26 12.78
CA GLU A 28 -11.32 -14.84 12.89
C GLU A 28 -10.33 -14.33 13.92
N VAL A 29 -9.69 -13.39 13.47
CA VAL A 29 -8.52 -12.65 13.89
C VAL A 29 -8.91 -11.58 14.89
N ALA A 30 -8.15 -11.47 15.95
CA ALA A 30 -8.19 -10.30 16.81
C ALA A 30 -7.66 -9.07 16.05
N TYR A 31 -8.48 -8.05 15.95
CA TYR A 31 -8.06 -6.74 15.49
C TYR A 31 -7.65 -5.89 16.70
N GLU A 32 -6.47 -5.32 16.67
CA GLU A 32 -6.17 -4.15 17.51
C GLU A 32 -6.45 -2.89 16.69
N VAL A 33 -7.41 -2.11 17.12
CA VAL A 33 -7.61 -0.73 16.67
C VAL A 33 -7.12 0.18 17.80
N LEU A 34 -6.14 1.00 17.52
CA LEU A 34 -5.73 2.05 18.42
C LEU A 34 -6.72 3.22 18.28
N VAL A 35 -7.37 3.59 19.37
CA VAL A 35 -8.19 4.80 19.46
C VAL A 35 -7.40 5.78 20.31
N GLU A 36 -7.05 6.92 19.73
CA GLU A 36 -6.44 8.02 20.48
C GLU A 36 -7.38 8.53 21.59
N PRO A 37 -6.85 9.16 22.66
CA PRO A 37 -7.64 9.55 23.84
C PRO A 37 -8.81 10.49 23.57
N ASP A 38 -8.82 11.19 22.46
CA ASP A 38 -9.86 12.10 21.99
C ASP A 38 -10.90 11.46 21.06
N GLY A 39 -10.79 10.16 20.81
CA GLY A 39 -11.82 9.37 20.11
C GLY A 39 -11.70 9.32 18.60
N GLU A 40 -10.62 9.81 18.01
CA GLU A 40 -10.37 9.68 16.59
C GLU A 40 -9.88 8.26 16.24
N LEU A 41 -10.58 7.57 15.34
CA LEU A 41 -10.21 6.25 14.84
C LEU A 41 -9.07 6.40 13.83
N ILE A 42 -7.84 6.06 14.23
CA ILE A 42 -6.76 5.88 13.26
C ILE A 42 -6.95 4.50 12.59
N VAL A 43 -7.74 4.47 11.51
CA VAL A 43 -8.16 3.21 10.86
C VAL A 43 -7.23 2.80 9.72
N ASP A 44 -6.23 3.61 9.35
CA ASP A 44 -5.50 3.46 8.10
C ASP A 44 -4.03 3.02 8.22
N SER A 45 -3.67 2.24 9.21
CA SER A 45 -2.36 1.60 9.23
C SER A 45 -2.48 0.09 9.20
N ALA A 46 -1.75 -0.57 8.31
CA ALA A 46 -1.56 -2.01 8.34
C ALA A 46 -0.09 -2.33 8.60
N THR A 47 0.16 -3.14 9.62
CA THR A 47 1.49 -3.61 9.97
C THR A 47 1.55 -5.12 9.75
N LEU A 48 2.55 -5.58 9.01
CA LEU A 48 2.80 -7.01 8.83
C LEU A 48 3.75 -7.51 9.91
N VAL A 49 3.37 -8.63 10.54
CA VAL A 49 4.07 -9.22 11.67
C VAL A 49 4.45 -10.67 11.35
N VAL A 50 5.71 -11.05 11.63
CA VAL A 50 6.21 -12.43 11.53
C VAL A 50 6.91 -12.78 12.82
N ALA A 51 6.56 -13.91 13.42
CA ALA A 51 7.13 -14.36 14.70
C ALA A 51 7.06 -13.29 15.82
N GLY A 52 5.95 -12.54 15.89
CA GLY A 52 5.75 -11.47 16.88
C GLY A 52 6.57 -10.20 16.64
N ARG A 53 7.19 -10.06 15.47
CA ARG A 53 7.98 -8.88 15.08
C ARG A 53 7.38 -8.17 13.89
N GLU A 54 7.31 -6.85 13.93
CA GLU A 54 6.99 -6.04 12.76
C GLU A 54 8.04 -6.26 11.67
N VAL A 55 7.58 -6.51 10.45
CA VAL A 55 8.46 -6.72 9.28
C VAL A 55 8.14 -5.78 8.13
N ALA A 56 6.95 -5.18 8.10
CA ALA A 56 6.61 -4.13 7.15
C ALA A 56 5.45 -3.28 7.67
N ARG A 57 5.45 -2.00 7.30
CA ARG A 57 4.37 -1.05 7.60
C ARG A 57 3.81 -0.47 6.32
N TRP A 58 2.50 -0.44 6.21
CA TRP A 58 1.79 0.20 5.13
C TRP A 58 1.62 1.71 5.38
N SER A 59 1.63 2.49 4.32
CA SER A 59 1.32 3.91 4.29
C SER A 59 0.39 4.20 3.12
N SER A 60 -0.59 5.08 3.29
CA SER A 60 -1.47 5.55 2.21
C SER A 60 -0.73 6.40 1.16
N GLY A 61 0.31 7.09 1.59
CA GLY A 61 1.04 8.05 0.76
C GLY A 61 0.26 9.33 0.45
N GLU A 62 -0.83 9.61 1.16
CA GLU A 62 -1.65 10.82 0.95
C GLU A 62 -0.94 12.11 1.32
N ASP A 63 0.09 12.01 2.17
CA ASP A 63 0.94 13.12 2.59
C ASP A 63 1.99 13.53 1.55
N LEU A 64 2.10 12.77 0.45
CA LEU A 64 3.09 13.03 -0.59
C LEU A 64 2.70 14.20 -1.49
N ALA A 65 3.71 14.93 -1.95
CA ALA A 65 3.52 16.00 -2.93
C ALA A 65 3.01 15.42 -4.28
N PRO A 66 2.15 16.14 -5.01
CA PRO A 66 1.53 15.62 -6.25
C PRO A 66 2.53 15.12 -7.30
N GLU A 67 3.70 15.77 -7.42
CA GLU A 67 4.76 15.38 -8.35
C GLU A 67 5.46 14.06 -8.01
N LEU A 68 5.18 13.50 -6.83
CA LEU A 68 5.65 12.17 -6.41
C LEU A 68 4.66 11.06 -6.76
N SER A 69 3.52 11.40 -7.38
CA SER A 69 2.39 10.50 -7.65
C SER A 69 1.98 9.74 -6.40
N PRO A 70 1.25 10.38 -5.46
CA PRO A 70 0.81 9.79 -4.21
C PRO A 70 0.15 8.43 -4.41
N ARG A 71 0.60 7.44 -3.65
CA ARG A 71 0.13 6.06 -3.75
C ARG A 71 0.47 5.25 -2.51
N PRO A 72 -0.31 4.21 -2.17
CA PRO A 72 0.03 3.31 -1.06
C PRO A 72 1.29 2.48 -1.32
N PHE A 73 2.11 2.34 -0.28
CA PHE A 73 3.37 1.59 -0.28
C PHE A 73 3.68 1.00 1.09
N LEU A 74 4.69 0.11 1.14
CA LEU A 74 5.22 -0.44 2.40
C LEU A 74 6.58 0.19 2.70
N HIS A 75 6.67 0.85 3.84
CA HIS A 75 7.92 1.34 4.43
C HIS A 75 7.70 1.68 5.92
N PRO A 76 8.63 1.30 6.82
CA PRO A 76 9.80 0.48 6.56
C PRO A 76 9.46 -0.99 6.25
N VAL A 77 10.33 -1.66 5.49
CA VAL A 77 10.42 -3.11 5.42
C VAL A 77 11.66 -3.51 6.19
N LEU A 78 11.52 -4.48 7.12
CA LEU A 78 12.56 -4.83 8.07
C LEU A 78 12.94 -6.32 7.98
N THR A 79 14.20 -6.61 8.27
CA THR A 79 14.62 -7.98 8.59
C THR A 79 14.03 -8.39 9.95
N LEU A 80 14.04 -9.70 10.28
CA LEU A 80 13.66 -10.16 11.62
C LEU A 80 14.61 -9.65 12.72
N ALA A 81 15.81 -9.17 12.36
CA ALA A 81 16.73 -8.50 13.27
C ALA A 81 16.43 -7.00 13.49
N GLY A 82 15.44 -6.46 12.77
CA GLY A 82 15.03 -5.05 12.87
C GLY A 82 15.80 -4.10 11.95
N THR A 83 16.64 -4.61 11.04
CA THR A 83 17.33 -3.78 10.05
C THR A 83 16.37 -3.36 8.95
N VAL A 84 16.25 -2.07 8.68
CA VAL A 84 15.45 -1.53 7.57
C VAL A 84 16.14 -1.85 6.24
N VAL A 85 15.40 -2.41 5.27
CA VAL A 85 15.90 -2.80 3.95
C VAL A 85 15.19 -2.09 2.80
N SER A 86 14.31 -1.15 3.10
CA SER A 86 13.65 -0.26 2.14
C SER A 86 14.01 1.19 2.44
N ASP A 87 13.72 2.06 1.49
CA ASP A 87 13.88 3.51 1.67
C ASP A 87 12.61 4.24 1.21
N ARG A 88 12.41 5.47 1.66
CA ARG A 88 11.33 6.37 1.28
C ARG A 88 11.91 7.73 0.94
N GLU A 89 11.54 8.25 -0.24
CA GLU A 89 11.92 9.59 -0.69
C GLU A 89 13.44 9.87 -0.61
N PRO A 90 14.32 8.97 -1.12
CA PRO A 90 15.75 9.25 -1.13
C PRO A 90 16.03 10.57 -1.89
N GLU A 91 17.05 11.30 -1.45
CA GLU A 91 17.31 12.68 -1.87
C GLU A 91 17.38 12.86 -3.40
N ASP A 92 17.96 11.91 -4.09
CA ASP A 92 18.15 11.93 -5.55
C ASP A 92 16.96 11.40 -6.35
N HIS A 93 16.04 10.63 -5.71
CA HIS A 93 14.88 9.98 -6.34
C HIS A 93 13.66 9.98 -5.39
N ARG A 94 13.18 11.16 -5.02
CA ARG A 94 12.11 11.34 -4.01
C ARG A 94 10.79 10.63 -4.32
N TRP A 95 10.55 10.23 -5.56
CA TRP A 95 9.38 9.45 -5.96
C TRP A 95 9.51 7.94 -5.74
N HIS A 96 10.64 7.46 -5.18
CA HIS A 96 10.80 6.07 -4.75
C HIS A 96 10.25 5.89 -3.33
N LEU A 97 9.31 4.94 -3.16
CA LEU A 97 8.46 4.84 -1.97
C LEU A 97 8.43 3.40 -1.40
N GLY A 98 9.57 2.80 -1.17
CA GLY A 98 9.62 1.45 -0.61
C GLY A 98 9.03 0.39 -1.55
N VAL A 99 8.11 -0.47 -1.06
CA VAL A 99 7.50 -1.55 -1.86
C VAL A 99 6.07 -1.19 -2.23
N GLY A 100 5.79 -1.10 -3.53
CA GLY A 100 4.48 -0.78 -4.06
C GLY A 100 4.40 -1.02 -5.56
N VAL A 101 3.26 -0.69 -6.17
CA VAL A 101 3.09 -0.70 -7.63
C VAL A 101 3.12 0.73 -8.14
N ALA A 102 3.90 0.96 -9.18
CA ALA A 102 3.98 2.23 -9.87
C ALA A 102 4.20 1.99 -11.37
N ILE A 103 3.52 2.73 -12.21
CA ILE A 103 3.62 2.64 -13.67
C ILE A 103 3.78 4.06 -14.21
N GLN A 104 4.85 4.29 -14.98
CA GLN A 104 5.15 5.64 -15.43
C GLN A 104 4.14 6.18 -16.45
N ASP A 105 3.55 5.32 -17.26
CA ASP A 105 2.62 5.75 -18.29
C ASP A 105 1.39 4.85 -18.27
N VAL A 106 0.27 5.38 -17.80
CA VAL A 106 -1.05 4.74 -17.85
C VAL A 106 -1.95 5.65 -18.68
N GLY A 107 -2.00 5.42 -19.99
CA GLY A 107 -2.80 6.24 -20.89
C GLY A 107 -2.37 7.71 -20.91
N GLY A 108 -1.08 8.00 -20.79
CA GLY A 108 -0.54 9.36 -20.72
C GLY A 108 -0.43 9.96 -19.32
N VAL A 109 -0.80 9.20 -18.27
CA VAL A 109 -0.71 9.64 -16.87
C VAL A 109 0.49 9.01 -16.19
N ASN A 110 1.34 9.82 -15.58
CA ASN A 110 2.47 9.37 -14.78
C ASN A 110 1.99 8.97 -13.36
N LEU A 111 1.99 7.66 -13.09
CA LEU A 111 1.64 7.07 -11.78
C LEU A 111 2.88 6.44 -11.10
N TRP A 112 4.05 6.92 -11.48
CA TRP A 112 5.34 6.61 -10.88
C TRP A 112 5.86 7.77 -10.03
N GLY A 113 5.71 9.00 -10.53
CA GLY A 113 6.25 10.23 -9.98
C GLY A 113 7.54 10.69 -10.67
N GLY A 114 7.97 11.90 -10.34
CA GLY A 114 9.14 12.52 -10.91
C GLY A 114 8.98 12.89 -12.40
N ARG A 115 10.08 12.95 -13.11
CA ARG A 115 10.11 13.41 -14.51
C ARG A 115 9.62 12.31 -15.45
N THR A 116 8.84 12.71 -16.45
CA THR A 116 8.43 11.84 -17.56
C THR A 116 9.46 11.89 -18.70
N TYR A 117 9.78 10.73 -19.28
CA TYR A 117 10.66 10.69 -20.43
C TYR A 117 9.90 11.06 -21.71
N VAL A 118 10.37 12.11 -22.37
CA VAL A 118 9.84 12.60 -23.64
C VAL A 118 10.85 12.31 -24.74
N ARG A 119 10.40 11.64 -25.81
CA ARG A 119 11.27 11.31 -26.95
C ARG A 119 11.93 12.55 -27.53
N GLY A 120 13.25 12.53 -27.65
CA GLY A 120 14.05 13.65 -28.18
C GLY A 120 14.30 14.79 -27.20
N GLN A 121 13.70 14.79 -26.01
CA GLN A 121 13.90 15.83 -24.98
C GLN A 121 14.51 15.27 -23.70
N GLY A 122 14.40 13.96 -23.47
CA GLY A 122 14.85 13.33 -22.24
C GLY A 122 13.83 13.44 -21.11
N TYR A 123 14.31 13.35 -19.85
CA TYR A 123 13.47 13.48 -18.66
C TYR A 123 13.04 14.93 -18.40
N THR A 124 11.75 15.16 -18.51
CA THR A 124 11.13 16.50 -18.44
C THR A 124 10.09 16.51 -17.32
N TRP A 125 10.03 17.60 -16.55
CA TRP A 125 8.92 17.84 -15.63
C TRP A 125 7.67 18.17 -16.44
N LEU A 126 6.66 17.31 -16.33
CA LEU A 126 5.34 17.52 -16.92
C LEU A 126 4.30 17.60 -15.81
N ASP A 127 3.17 18.19 -16.14
CA ASP A 127 2.01 18.23 -15.26
C ASP A 127 1.07 17.05 -15.61
N ASP A 128 1.61 15.84 -15.51
CA ASP A 128 0.98 14.61 -15.95
C ASP A 128 0.79 13.56 -14.84
N HIS A 129 1.06 13.96 -13.57
CA HIS A 129 0.99 13.06 -12.43
C HIS A 129 -0.44 12.71 -12.03
N GLY A 130 -0.67 11.43 -11.77
CA GLY A 130 -1.89 10.91 -11.16
C GLY A 130 -1.68 10.47 -9.72
N THR A 131 -2.71 9.84 -9.15
CA THR A 131 -2.71 9.33 -7.78
C THR A 131 -3.27 7.91 -7.73
N VAL A 132 -2.87 7.14 -6.72
CA VAL A 132 -3.51 5.87 -6.38
C VAL A 132 -4.07 5.98 -4.97
N THR A 133 -5.39 5.90 -4.84
CA THR A 133 -6.10 6.08 -3.57
C THR A 133 -6.50 4.74 -2.96
N HIS A 134 -6.34 4.63 -1.65
CA HIS A 134 -6.87 3.50 -0.89
C HIS A 134 -8.38 3.68 -0.73
N GLU A 135 -9.16 2.66 -1.15
CA GLU A 135 -10.64 2.67 -1.09
C GLU A 135 -11.17 1.78 0.05
N GLY A 136 -10.29 1.03 0.69
CA GLY A 136 -10.63 0.19 1.83
C GLY A 136 -10.03 -1.21 1.80
N TRP A 137 -10.05 -1.84 2.95
CA TRP A 137 -9.55 -3.19 3.16
C TRP A 137 -10.60 -4.24 2.77
N ALA A 138 -10.18 -5.25 2.00
CA ALA A 138 -10.98 -6.45 1.76
C ALA A 138 -10.63 -7.55 2.76
N GLU A 139 -9.40 -7.55 3.27
CA GLU A 139 -8.89 -8.44 4.32
C GLU A 139 -7.75 -7.73 5.05
N ARG A 140 -7.67 -7.90 6.37
CA ARG A 140 -6.56 -7.40 7.17
C ARG A 140 -6.31 -8.32 8.37
N ARG A 141 -5.11 -8.88 8.45
CA ARG A 141 -4.59 -9.72 9.53
C ARG A 141 -3.15 -9.33 9.83
N PRO A 142 -2.58 -9.79 10.95
CA PRO A 142 -1.19 -9.45 11.28
C PRO A 142 -0.16 -9.91 10.23
N ASP A 143 -0.44 -10.96 9.47
CA ASP A 143 0.46 -11.55 8.48
C ASP A 143 0.06 -11.28 7.02
N THR A 144 -1.10 -10.65 6.80
CA THR A 144 -1.61 -10.40 5.44
C THR A 144 -2.63 -9.29 5.41
N PHE A 145 -2.68 -8.58 4.30
CA PHE A 145 -3.80 -7.72 3.98
C PHE A 145 -4.15 -7.79 2.50
N THR A 146 -5.39 -7.47 2.19
CA THR A 146 -5.87 -7.23 0.84
C THR A 146 -6.59 -5.89 0.81
N GLU A 147 -6.14 -4.98 -0.06
CA GLU A 147 -6.71 -3.66 -0.24
C GLU A 147 -7.32 -3.48 -1.62
N ARG A 148 -8.29 -2.56 -1.72
CA ARG A 148 -8.84 -2.05 -2.97
C ARG A 148 -8.31 -0.66 -3.18
N LEU A 149 -7.84 -0.39 -4.41
CA LEU A 149 -7.25 0.88 -4.80
C LEU A 149 -7.88 1.38 -6.09
N THR A 150 -7.92 2.69 -6.26
CA THR A 150 -8.29 3.34 -7.51
C THR A 150 -7.14 4.19 -8.02
N TRP A 151 -6.74 3.94 -9.26
CA TRP A 151 -5.74 4.71 -9.98
C TRP A 151 -6.45 5.84 -10.73
N ARG A 152 -6.05 7.07 -10.46
CA ARG A 152 -6.74 8.26 -10.97
C ARG A 152 -5.81 9.13 -11.79
N GLY A 153 -6.34 9.64 -12.89
CA GLY A 153 -5.71 10.73 -13.62
C GLY A 153 -5.75 12.05 -12.84
N ARG A 154 -5.05 13.04 -13.32
CA ARG A 154 -4.93 14.36 -12.69
C ARG A 154 -6.28 15.02 -12.37
N ALA A 155 -7.26 14.87 -13.24
CA ALA A 155 -8.63 15.41 -13.04
C ALA A 155 -9.47 14.56 -12.07
N GLY A 156 -8.89 13.56 -11.39
CA GLY A 156 -9.60 12.65 -10.52
C GLY A 156 -10.35 11.52 -11.24
N THR A 157 -10.30 11.45 -12.57
CA THR A 157 -10.96 10.41 -13.37
C THR A 157 -10.35 9.04 -13.05
N ALA A 158 -11.16 8.06 -12.71
CA ALA A 158 -10.70 6.70 -12.46
C ALA A 158 -10.24 6.04 -13.77
N LEU A 159 -9.03 5.50 -13.77
CA LEU A 159 -8.42 4.80 -14.89
C LEU A 159 -8.40 3.28 -14.66
N LEU A 160 -7.89 2.87 -13.48
CA LEU A 160 -7.78 1.47 -13.10
C LEU A 160 -8.31 1.28 -11.69
N GLU A 161 -8.90 0.12 -11.44
CA GLU A 161 -9.06 -0.45 -10.10
C GLU A 161 -7.98 -1.50 -9.87
N GLU A 162 -7.43 -1.52 -8.66
CA GLU A 162 -6.46 -2.52 -8.23
C GLU A 162 -6.98 -3.26 -7.01
N ARG A 163 -6.77 -4.58 -7.01
CA ARG A 163 -6.84 -5.41 -5.83
C ARG A 163 -5.44 -5.90 -5.51
N ARG A 164 -4.90 -5.48 -4.38
CA ARG A 164 -3.53 -5.80 -3.94
C ARG A 164 -3.59 -6.68 -2.70
N THR A 165 -2.82 -7.77 -2.71
CA THR A 165 -2.64 -8.66 -1.56
C THR A 165 -1.18 -8.74 -1.20
N VAL A 166 -0.87 -8.49 0.06
CA VAL A 166 0.48 -8.66 0.62
C VAL A 166 0.42 -9.63 1.77
N ARG A 167 1.36 -10.58 1.80
CA ARG A 167 1.49 -11.58 2.85
C ARG A 167 2.92 -11.69 3.30
N ALA A 168 3.13 -11.75 4.61
CA ALA A 168 4.40 -12.03 5.25
C ALA A 168 4.35 -13.42 5.90
N ALA A 169 5.39 -14.23 5.70
CA ALA A 169 5.46 -15.57 6.27
C ALA A 169 6.90 -15.95 6.63
N PRO A 170 7.12 -16.75 7.70
CA PRO A 170 8.43 -17.29 7.98
C PRO A 170 8.87 -18.25 6.86
N VAL A 171 10.18 -18.33 6.60
CA VAL A 171 10.75 -19.29 5.63
C VAL A 171 11.28 -20.50 6.39
N GLN A 172 10.73 -21.68 6.11
CA GLN A 172 11.20 -22.94 6.68
C GLN A 172 12.11 -23.66 5.66
N PRO A 173 13.23 -24.26 6.07
CA PRO A 173 13.77 -24.39 7.45
C PRO A 173 14.79 -23.28 7.81
N LEU A 174 14.75 -22.10 7.20
CA LEU A 174 15.73 -21.01 7.40
C LEU A 174 15.33 -20.11 8.57
N PRO A 175 15.81 -20.34 9.78
CA PRO A 175 15.53 -19.46 10.91
C PRO A 175 16.09 -18.05 10.65
N GLY A 176 15.34 -17.04 11.06
CA GLY A 176 15.73 -15.64 10.87
C GLY A 176 15.39 -15.05 9.51
N CYS A 177 14.80 -15.83 8.61
CA CYS A 177 14.28 -15.36 7.31
C CYS A 177 12.78 -15.31 7.28
N TRP A 178 12.24 -14.33 6.54
CA TRP A 178 10.84 -14.25 6.20
C TRP A 178 10.68 -13.92 4.71
N ARG A 179 9.51 -14.18 4.18
CA ARG A 179 9.16 -13.96 2.78
C ARG A 179 7.97 -13.02 2.70
N MET A 180 8.05 -12.01 1.85
CA MET A 180 6.93 -11.24 1.38
C MET A 180 6.40 -11.87 0.08
N SER A 181 5.10 -12.14 0.04
CA SER A 181 4.37 -12.42 -1.20
C SER A 181 3.55 -11.19 -1.52
N PHE A 182 3.77 -10.63 -2.70
CA PHE A 182 3.10 -9.43 -3.17
C PHE A 182 2.40 -9.75 -4.49
N SER A 183 1.08 -9.58 -4.54
CA SER A 183 0.30 -9.81 -5.76
C SER A 183 -0.69 -8.67 -5.96
N PHE A 184 -0.95 -8.35 -7.22
CA PHE A 184 -1.95 -7.35 -7.59
C PHE A 184 -2.65 -7.73 -8.88
N ALA A 185 -3.87 -7.25 -9.04
CA ALA A 185 -4.67 -7.37 -10.25
C ALA A 185 -5.22 -5.99 -10.61
N LEU A 186 -5.07 -5.61 -11.88
CA LEU A 186 -5.57 -4.34 -12.40
C LEU A 186 -6.77 -4.58 -13.30
N ARG A 187 -7.79 -3.75 -13.16
CA ARG A 187 -8.98 -3.69 -14.02
C ARG A 187 -9.10 -2.30 -14.63
N ASN A 188 -9.16 -2.22 -15.95
CA ASN A 188 -9.46 -0.96 -16.64
C ASN A 188 -10.93 -0.56 -16.40
N VAL A 189 -11.13 0.63 -15.86
CA VAL A 189 -12.44 1.22 -15.57
C VAL A 189 -12.65 2.57 -16.25
N SER A 190 -11.72 2.98 -17.12
CA SER A 190 -11.79 4.28 -17.81
C SER A 190 -12.88 4.38 -18.87
N GLY A 191 -13.43 3.26 -19.31
CA GLY A 191 -14.34 3.20 -20.46
C GLY A 191 -13.63 3.12 -21.81
N ASP A 192 -12.36 3.46 -21.88
CA ASP A 192 -11.54 3.46 -23.11
C ASP A 192 -10.41 2.45 -23.04
N ARG A 193 -9.77 2.22 -24.18
CA ARG A 193 -8.55 1.42 -24.24
C ARG A 193 -7.39 2.18 -23.60
N LEU A 194 -6.79 1.62 -22.55
CA LEU A 194 -5.58 2.15 -21.91
C LEU A 194 -4.33 1.43 -22.42
N SER A 195 -3.31 2.20 -22.73
CA SER A 195 -1.94 1.70 -22.89
C SER A 195 -1.21 1.76 -21.55
N LEU A 196 -0.40 0.75 -21.26
CA LEU A 196 0.59 0.78 -20.19
C LEU A 196 1.96 0.93 -20.83
N GLY A 197 2.69 1.94 -20.39
CA GLY A 197 3.98 2.29 -20.97
C GLY A 197 5.06 2.50 -19.92
N SER A 198 6.26 2.72 -20.42
CA SER A 198 7.47 2.96 -19.64
C SER A 198 8.37 3.95 -20.39
N PRO A 199 9.48 4.41 -19.80
CA PRO A 199 10.46 5.19 -20.55
C PRO A 199 10.94 4.49 -21.82
N ALA A 200 11.01 3.14 -21.83
CA ALA A 200 11.37 2.38 -23.02
C ALA A 200 10.35 2.51 -24.15
N THR A 201 9.05 2.39 -23.87
CA THR A 201 7.98 2.58 -24.86
C THR A 201 7.96 4.02 -25.40
N ASN A 202 8.37 4.98 -24.59
CA ASN A 202 8.53 6.38 -24.98
C ASN A 202 9.86 6.65 -25.70
N GLY A 203 10.65 5.62 -25.97
CA GLY A 203 11.84 5.65 -26.81
C GLY A 203 13.16 5.90 -26.08
N ARG A 204 13.23 5.67 -24.76
CA ARG A 204 14.48 5.67 -24.02
C ARG A 204 15.22 4.34 -24.24
N PRO A 205 16.42 4.33 -24.83
CA PRO A 205 17.20 3.11 -24.99
C PRO A 205 17.59 2.51 -23.62
N GLY A 206 17.48 1.20 -23.46
CA GLY A 206 17.94 0.49 -22.27
C GLY A 206 17.13 0.77 -20.98
N ALA A 207 15.95 1.42 -21.08
CA ALA A 207 15.02 1.51 -19.97
C ALA A 207 14.12 0.27 -19.95
N GLY A 208 14.11 -0.44 -18.83
CA GLY A 208 13.21 -1.57 -18.58
C GLY A 208 11.89 -1.13 -18.01
#